data_3e369b2b41163c9ddf3519ed1d7c7a3f
#
_entry.id   3e369b2b41163c9ddf3519ed1d7c7a3f
#
_cell.length_a   1.000
_cell.length_b   1.000
_cell.length_c   1.000
_cell.angle_alpha   90.00
_cell.angle_beta   90.00
_cell.angle_gamma   90.00
#
_symmetry.space_group_name_H-M   'P 1'
#
loop_
_entity.id
_entity.type
_entity.pdbx_description
1 polymer ?
#
loop_
_entity_poly.entity_id
_entity_poly.type
_entity_poly.pdbx_seq_one_letter_code
_entity_poly.pdbx_strand_id
1 'polypeptide(L)'
;TVNDKLMSYNVEFTEVTGGTFWKAYTPEQIAGTEKFDVGGAADIASAMANLMQVYPPIDLYNEKLRKLAKEFGPVWVRVSGTWATKTYYDFEGTGVTPEGYQNRLTKEQWIGVLDFVKAIGAKLLISVANCEGLHKADEPWNPSQAEKIFALTKEYGATIDAVEFTNEPNMLDITGFPPGYTAENYVRDEDLFHRWVRDNYPGTLIVGPCNTGGSM
;
A
#
# COMPACT_ATOMS: atom_id res chain seq x y z
N THR A 1 -3.88 29.29 -8.02
CA THR A 1 -3.03 29.04 -6.85
C THR A 1 -2.61 27.58 -6.89
N VAL A 2 -1.33 27.28 -6.94
CA VAL A 2 -0.82 25.91 -6.86
C VAL A 2 -0.95 25.48 -5.39
N ASN A 3 -1.44 24.24 -5.17
CA ASN A 3 -1.50 23.67 -3.84
C ASN A 3 -0.07 23.47 -3.31
N ASP A 4 0.19 23.90 -2.08
CA ASP A 4 1.50 23.78 -1.42
C ASP A 4 1.92 22.31 -1.17
N LYS A 5 0.96 21.34 -1.28
CA LYS A 5 1.17 19.90 -1.20
C LYS A 5 1.06 19.19 -2.55
N LEU A 6 1.46 19.87 -3.64
CA LEU A 6 1.44 19.28 -4.98
C LEU A 6 2.41 18.08 -5.10
N MET A 7 3.56 18.18 -4.45
CA MET A 7 4.53 17.08 -4.40
C MET A 7 4.12 16.04 -3.37
N SER A 8 4.38 14.77 -3.65
CA SER A 8 4.08 13.66 -2.75
C SER A 8 5.09 12.53 -2.93
N TYR A 9 5.19 11.68 -1.91
CA TYR A 9 5.90 10.41 -1.97
C TYR A 9 4.89 9.29 -2.08
N ASN A 10 5.11 8.39 -3.03
CA ASN A 10 4.46 7.10 -3.07
C ASN A 10 5.45 6.06 -2.54
N VAL A 11 5.04 5.35 -1.50
CA VAL A 11 5.79 4.25 -0.88
C VAL A 11 4.95 3.00 -1.07
N GLU A 12 5.48 2.03 -1.79
CA GLU A 12 4.81 0.74 -1.92
C GLU A 12 4.82 0.02 -0.56
N PHE A 13 3.72 -0.60 -0.21
CA PHE A 13 3.58 -1.23 1.12
C PHE A 13 4.67 -2.28 1.39
N THR A 14 5.08 -3.01 0.34
CA THR A 14 6.18 -3.97 0.42
C THR A 14 7.55 -3.33 0.71
N GLU A 15 7.73 -2.04 0.45
CA GLU A 15 8.95 -1.33 0.87
C GLU A 15 8.99 -1.16 2.38
N VAL A 16 7.83 -0.99 3.03
CA VAL A 16 7.73 -0.90 4.50
C VAL A 16 7.91 -2.27 5.15
N THR A 17 7.27 -3.29 4.62
CA THR A 17 7.31 -4.65 5.19
C THR A 17 8.56 -5.43 4.83
N GLY A 18 9.26 -5.01 3.78
CA GLY A 18 10.16 -5.86 3.03
C GLY A 18 9.39 -6.86 2.16
N GLY A 19 10.03 -7.41 1.15
CA GLY A 19 9.43 -8.37 0.25
C GLY A 19 9.83 -8.13 -1.20
N THR A 20 9.05 -8.69 -2.10
CA THR A 20 9.31 -8.66 -3.54
C THR A 20 8.88 -7.34 -4.15
N PHE A 21 9.79 -6.67 -4.88
CA PHE A 21 9.52 -5.44 -5.61
C PHE A 21 10.38 -5.35 -6.87
N TRP A 22 10.17 -4.31 -7.67
CA TRP A 22 10.88 -4.12 -8.94
C TRP A 22 12.39 -4.06 -8.76
N LYS A 23 13.14 -4.77 -9.61
CA LYS A 23 14.59 -4.64 -9.70
C LYS A 23 14.95 -3.22 -10.14
N ALA A 24 16.00 -2.68 -9.54
CA ALA A 24 16.62 -1.46 -10.06
C ALA A 24 17.18 -1.70 -11.47
N TYR A 25 17.13 -0.68 -12.31
CA TYR A 25 17.81 -0.71 -13.59
C TYR A 25 19.31 -0.82 -13.40
N THR A 26 19.98 -1.64 -14.24
CA THR A 26 21.45 -1.65 -14.30
C THR A 26 21.96 -0.36 -14.92
N PRO A 27 23.23 0.03 -14.68
CA PRO A 27 23.84 1.16 -15.37
C PRO A 27 23.77 1.04 -16.90
N GLU A 28 23.89 -0.16 -17.44
CA GLU A 28 23.83 -0.48 -18.87
C GLU A 28 22.43 -0.28 -19.43
N GLN A 29 21.39 -0.65 -18.68
CA GLN A 29 19.99 -0.41 -19.02
C GLN A 29 19.68 1.09 -19.00
N ILE A 30 20.17 1.82 -18.00
CA ILE A 30 20.03 3.29 -17.92
C ILE A 30 20.73 3.97 -19.09
N ALA A 31 21.91 3.46 -19.49
CA ALA A 31 22.67 3.96 -20.62
C ALA A 31 22.07 3.54 -22.00
N GLY A 32 21.06 2.65 -22.01
CA GLY A 32 20.43 2.14 -23.23
C GLY A 32 21.30 1.15 -24.01
N THR A 33 22.36 0.64 -23.41
CA THR A 33 23.29 -0.34 -24.02
C THR A 33 22.89 -1.78 -23.78
N GLU A 34 22.02 -2.02 -22.78
CA GLU A 34 21.38 -3.30 -22.50
C GLU A 34 19.85 -3.16 -22.60
N LYS A 35 19.19 -4.11 -23.27
CA LYS A 35 17.74 -4.16 -23.31
C LYS A 35 17.18 -4.89 -22.10
N PHE A 36 15.99 -4.50 -21.67
CA PHE A 36 15.21 -5.28 -20.74
C PHE A 36 14.93 -6.67 -21.31
N ASP A 37 15.42 -7.70 -20.63
CA ASP A 37 15.06 -9.08 -20.94
C ASP A 37 13.90 -9.49 -20.00
N VAL A 38 12.73 -9.59 -20.56
CA VAL A 38 11.53 -10.13 -19.89
C VAL A 38 11.53 -11.67 -19.87
N GLY A 39 12.64 -12.31 -20.29
CA GLY A 39 12.87 -13.74 -20.13
C GLY A 39 12.06 -14.63 -21.04
N GLY A 40 11.54 -14.14 -22.18
CA GLY A 40 10.73 -14.95 -23.10
C GLY A 40 9.50 -15.56 -22.44
N ALA A 41 8.98 -14.90 -21.40
CA ALA A 41 7.90 -15.40 -20.59
C ALA A 41 6.63 -15.62 -21.40
N ALA A 42 5.99 -16.75 -21.17
CA ALA A 42 4.77 -17.15 -21.88
C ALA A 42 3.54 -16.32 -21.44
N ASP A 43 3.64 -15.63 -20.30
CA ASP A 43 2.58 -14.83 -19.72
C ASP A 43 3.13 -13.64 -18.92
N ILE A 44 2.25 -12.68 -18.61
CA ILE A 44 2.57 -11.46 -17.88
C ILE A 44 3.10 -11.75 -16.46
N ALA A 45 2.57 -12.75 -15.78
CA ALA A 45 2.97 -13.08 -14.41
C ALA A 45 4.43 -13.60 -14.36
N SER A 46 4.80 -14.46 -15.31
CA SER A 46 6.18 -14.95 -15.45
C SER A 46 7.15 -13.82 -15.85
N ALA A 47 6.71 -12.92 -16.75
CA ALA A 47 7.50 -11.74 -17.11
C ALA A 47 7.74 -10.83 -15.89
N MET A 48 6.71 -10.57 -15.10
CA MET A 48 6.81 -9.76 -13.87
C MET A 48 7.74 -10.40 -12.85
N ALA A 49 7.70 -11.73 -12.67
CA ALA A 49 8.58 -12.42 -11.73
C ALA A 49 10.08 -12.21 -12.04
N ASN A 50 10.45 -12.17 -13.33
CA ASN A 50 11.83 -11.91 -13.76
C ASN A 50 12.28 -10.47 -13.51
N LEU A 51 11.34 -9.54 -13.42
CA LEU A 51 11.60 -8.11 -13.18
C LEU A 51 11.62 -7.74 -11.70
N MET A 52 11.40 -8.69 -10.80
CA MET A 52 11.31 -8.48 -9.36
C MET A 52 12.46 -9.13 -8.60
N GLN A 53 12.74 -8.60 -7.40
CA GLN A 53 13.66 -9.19 -6.43
C GLN A 53 13.16 -8.91 -5.01
N VAL A 54 13.68 -9.63 -4.03
CA VAL A 54 13.39 -9.42 -2.61
C VAL A 54 14.25 -8.29 -2.06
N TYR A 55 13.63 -7.36 -1.36
CA TYR A 55 14.28 -6.28 -0.65
C TYR A 55 14.03 -6.38 0.87
N PRO A 56 14.97 -5.92 1.69
CA PRO A 56 14.71 -5.71 3.11
C PRO A 56 13.75 -4.53 3.30
N PRO A 57 13.10 -4.41 4.48
CA PRO A 57 12.35 -3.21 4.84
C PRO A 57 13.20 -1.94 4.70
N ILE A 58 12.58 -0.86 4.23
CA ILE A 58 13.23 0.45 4.16
C ILE A 58 13.53 0.98 5.57
N ASP A 59 14.72 1.56 5.74
CA ASP A 59 15.08 2.24 6.99
C ASP A 59 14.48 3.66 7.03
N LEU A 60 13.28 3.76 7.59
CA LEU A 60 12.56 5.03 7.75
C LEU A 60 13.15 5.93 8.86
N TYR A 61 14.13 5.45 9.63
CA TYR A 61 14.88 6.25 10.60
C TYR A 61 16.17 6.83 10.04
N ASN A 62 16.54 6.49 8.80
CA ASN A 62 17.73 7.02 8.13
C ASN A 62 17.69 8.55 8.06
N GLU A 63 18.64 9.21 8.73
CA GLU A 63 18.67 10.67 8.86
C GLU A 63 18.84 11.38 7.51
N LYS A 64 19.64 10.81 6.60
CA LYS A 64 19.83 11.36 5.26
C LYS A 64 18.53 11.30 4.45
N LEU A 65 17.81 10.17 4.53
CA LEU A 65 16.50 10.01 3.89
C LEU A 65 15.52 11.06 4.42
N ARG A 66 15.40 11.19 5.74
CA ARG A 66 14.51 12.17 6.38
C ARG A 66 14.85 13.61 6.01
N LYS A 67 16.13 13.95 5.99
CA LYS A 67 16.61 15.26 5.57
C LYS A 67 16.21 15.56 4.13
N LEU A 68 16.51 14.66 3.20
CA LEU A 68 16.20 14.84 1.78
C LEU A 68 14.67 14.89 1.54
N ALA A 69 13.92 14.02 2.19
CA ALA A 69 12.48 14.00 2.08
C ALA A 69 11.83 15.32 2.57
N LYS A 70 12.39 15.93 3.61
CA LYS A 70 11.91 17.19 4.16
C LYS A 70 12.13 18.40 3.23
N GLU A 71 13.13 18.34 2.35
CA GLU A 71 13.44 19.43 1.42
C GLU A 71 12.33 19.69 0.38
N PHE A 72 11.43 18.73 0.12
CA PHE A 72 10.25 18.96 -0.72
C PHE A 72 9.17 19.80 -0.03
N GLY A 73 9.33 20.13 1.25
CA GLY A 73 8.34 20.89 2.02
C GLY A 73 7.13 20.05 2.43
N PRO A 74 5.99 20.68 2.70
CA PRO A 74 4.78 19.98 3.09
C PRO A 74 4.26 19.11 1.94
N VAL A 75 4.22 17.80 2.16
CA VAL A 75 3.88 16.78 1.15
C VAL A 75 2.84 15.81 1.69
N TRP A 76 2.31 14.97 0.81
CA TRP A 76 1.65 13.73 1.17
C TRP A 76 2.63 12.57 1.10
N VAL A 77 2.52 11.64 2.02
CA VAL A 77 3.14 10.31 1.95
C VAL A 77 2.00 9.31 1.75
N ARG A 78 1.97 8.69 0.59
CA ARG A 78 1.04 7.60 0.29
C ARG A 78 1.74 6.27 0.51
N VAL A 79 1.29 5.50 1.49
CA VAL A 79 1.75 4.13 1.77
C VAL A 79 0.64 3.19 1.30
N SER A 80 0.81 2.62 0.14
CA SER A 80 -0.24 1.87 -0.56
C SER A 80 0.37 0.87 -1.56
N GLY A 81 -0.30 0.65 -2.67
CA GLY A 81 0.11 -0.24 -3.76
C GLY A 81 -0.50 -1.63 -3.67
N THR A 82 -0.16 -2.47 -4.63
CA THR A 82 -0.73 -3.80 -4.79
C THR A 82 -0.55 -4.70 -3.55
N TRP A 83 0.57 -4.55 -2.84
CA TRP A 83 0.84 -5.36 -1.63
C TRP A 83 0.03 -4.92 -0.40
N ALA A 84 -0.44 -3.67 -0.34
CA ALA A 84 -1.30 -3.22 0.76
C ALA A 84 -2.58 -4.06 0.87
N THR A 85 -3.19 -4.40 -0.28
CA THR A 85 -4.41 -5.21 -0.36
C THR A 85 -4.26 -6.59 0.30
N LYS A 86 -3.05 -7.16 0.31
CA LYS A 86 -2.74 -8.53 0.78
C LYS A 86 -1.92 -8.55 2.06
N THR A 87 -1.84 -7.45 2.80
CA THR A 87 -1.03 -7.34 4.01
C THR A 87 -1.84 -7.58 5.28
N TYR A 88 -1.36 -8.52 6.10
CA TYR A 88 -1.85 -8.74 7.47
C TYR A 88 -1.16 -7.80 8.45
N TYR A 89 -1.92 -7.18 9.35
CA TYR A 89 -1.38 -6.31 10.38
C TYR A 89 -1.18 -7.09 11.68
N ASP A 90 0.06 -7.56 11.89
CA ASP A 90 0.50 -8.34 13.04
C ASP A 90 1.03 -7.44 14.16
N PHE A 91 0.14 -6.68 14.77
CA PHE A 91 0.50 -5.75 15.85
C PHE A 91 0.61 -6.43 17.20
N GLU A 92 0.15 -7.65 17.31
CA GLU A 92 0.31 -8.54 18.46
C GLU A 92 1.67 -9.27 18.47
N GLY A 93 2.41 -9.24 17.35
CA GLY A 93 3.74 -9.83 17.25
C GLY A 93 3.75 -11.36 17.20
N THR A 94 2.75 -11.96 16.56
CA THR A 94 2.64 -13.42 16.41
C THR A 94 3.75 -14.02 15.56
N GLY A 95 4.31 -13.22 14.64
CA GLY A 95 5.31 -13.67 13.68
C GLY A 95 4.76 -14.53 12.55
N VAL A 96 3.45 -14.73 12.50
CA VAL A 96 2.78 -15.60 11.51
C VAL A 96 1.97 -14.76 10.54
N THR A 97 2.10 -15.05 9.25
CA THR A 97 1.21 -14.52 8.21
C THR A 97 0.09 -15.53 8.01
N PRO A 98 -1.18 -15.19 8.31
CA PRO A 98 -2.31 -16.10 8.11
C PRO A 98 -2.50 -16.46 6.63
N GLU A 99 -3.14 -17.60 6.37
CA GLU A 99 -3.52 -18.00 5.02
C GLU A 99 -4.36 -16.93 4.32
N GLY A 100 -4.17 -16.75 3.03
CA GLY A 100 -4.85 -15.75 2.22
C GLY A 100 -4.24 -14.34 2.30
N TYR A 101 -3.23 -14.11 3.15
CA TYR A 101 -2.38 -12.93 3.13
C TYR A 101 -1.00 -13.26 2.54
N GLN A 102 -0.36 -12.28 1.92
CA GLN A 102 0.96 -12.45 1.31
C GLN A 102 2.07 -11.66 2.00
N ASN A 103 1.70 -10.62 2.74
CA ASN A 103 2.63 -9.78 3.48
C ASN A 103 2.18 -9.64 4.94
N ARG A 104 3.12 -9.20 5.77
CA ARG A 104 2.90 -8.95 7.19
C ARG A 104 3.54 -7.63 7.61
N LEU A 105 2.73 -6.74 8.17
CA LEU A 105 3.17 -5.48 8.77
C LEU A 105 3.27 -5.64 10.28
N THR A 106 4.44 -5.36 10.86
CA THR A 106 4.60 -5.35 12.31
C THR A 106 4.25 -4.00 12.91
N LYS A 107 4.03 -3.97 14.24
CA LYS A 107 3.78 -2.73 14.99
C LYS A 107 4.94 -1.74 14.84
N GLU A 108 6.17 -2.22 14.91
CA GLU A 108 7.39 -1.40 14.80
C GLU A 108 7.54 -0.78 13.41
N GLN A 109 7.24 -1.55 12.37
CA GLN A 109 7.26 -1.03 10.99
C GLN A 109 6.24 0.09 10.80
N TRP A 110 5.02 -0.10 11.36
CA TRP A 110 3.99 0.94 11.27
C TRP A 110 4.36 2.20 12.05
N ILE A 111 4.89 2.06 13.27
CA ILE A 111 5.40 3.18 14.07
C ILE A 111 6.51 3.90 13.29
N GLY A 112 7.40 3.18 12.60
CA GLY A 112 8.42 3.77 11.73
C GLY A 112 7.83 4.65 10.62
N VAL A 113 6.72 4.25 10.01
CA VAL A 113 5.98 5.09 9.03
C VAL A 113 5.45 6.36 9.69
N LEU A 114 4.80 6.23 10.86
CA LEU A 114 4.24 7.38 11.58
C LEU A 114 5.33 8.38 11.99
N ASP A 115 6.47 7.89 12.48
CA ASP A 115 7.62 8.70 12.84
C ASP A 115 8.25 9.40 11.63
N PHE A 116 8.32 8.72 10.49
CA PHE A 116 8.82 9.30 9.25
C PHE A 116 7.91 10.43 8.77
N VAL A 117 6.60 10.19 8.69
CA VAL A 117 5.60 11.18 8.30
C VAL A 117 5.67 12.42 9.20
N LYS A 118 5.76 12.22 10.51
CA LYS A 118 5.91 13.29 11.50
C LYS A 118 7.22 14.05 11.32
N ALA A 119 8.34 13.34 11.13
CA ALA A 119 9.67 13.96 11.02
C ALA A 119 9.79 14.88 9.81
N ILE A 120 9.12 14.56 8.70
CA ILE A 120 9.13 15.38 7.48
C ILE A 120 7.96 16.37 7.39
N GLY A 121 7.04 16.38 8.37
CA GLY A 121 5.88 17.27 8.39
C GLY A 121 4.83 16.95 7.33
N ALA A 122 4.73 15.68 6.93
CA ALA A 122 3.82 15.24 5.88
C ALA A 122 2.42 14.90 6.41
N LYS A 123 1.49 14.69 5.47
CA LYS A 123 0.21 14.04 5.66
C LYS A 123 0.26 12.59 5.17
N LEU A 124 -0.50 11.73 5.82
CA LEU A 124 -0.51 10.29 5.53
C LEU A 124 -1.76 9.89 4.76
N LEU A 125 -1.56 9.20 3.65
CA LEU A 125 -2.57 8.49 2.88
C LEU A 125 -2.22 7.01 2.84
N ILE A 126 -3.19 6.13 3.06
CA ILE A 126 -3.01 4.68 2.99
C ILE A 126 -4.13 4.01 2.20
N SER A 127 -3.91 2.76 1.79
CA SER A 127 -4.97 1.81 1.45
C SER A 127 -5.07 0.69 2.49
N VAL A 128 -6.16 -0.06 2.46
CA VAL A 128 -6.43 -1.12 3.44
C VAL A 128 -6.47 -2.50 2.80
N ALA A 129 -6.41 -3.55 3.63
CA ALA A 129 -6.47 -4.92 3.17
C ALA A 129 -7.87 -5.28 2.61
N ASN A 130 -7.87 -6.00 1.48
CA ASN A 130 -9.05 -6.58 0.85
C ASN A 130 -8.64 -7.84 0.06
N CYS A 131 -8.41 -8.95 0.75
CA CYS A 131 -7.91 -10.18 0.16
C CYS A 131 -8.61 -11.41 0.75
N GLU A 132 -8.31 -12.58 0.21
CA GLU A 132 -8.90 -13.86 0.63
C GLU A 132 -8.72 -14.15 2.13
N GLY A 133 -7.62 -13.70 2.73
CA GLY A 133 -7.39 -13.85 4.17
C GLY A 133 -8.30 -13.00 5.04
N LEU A 134 -8.91 -11.96 4.47
CA LEU A 134 -9.85 -11.08 5.17
C LEU A 134 -11.30 -11.55 5.04
N HIS A 135 -11.73 -11.92 3.84
CA HIS A 135 -13.09 -12.42 3.55
C HIS A 135 -13.13 -13.15 2.21
N LYS A 136 -14.24 -13.83 1.91
CA LYS A 136 -14.50 -14.45 0.61
C LYS A 136 -15.23 -13.47 -0.32
N ALA A 137 -15.21 -13.72 -1.64
CA ALA A 137 -15.86 -12.84 -2.63
C ALA A 137 -17.37 -12.67 -2.41
N ASP A 138 -18.06 -13.71 -1.96
CA ASP A 138 -19.50 -13.71 -1.64
C ASP A 138 -19.83 -13.13 -0.25
N GLU A 139 -18.81 -12.92 0.59
CA GLU A 139 -18.94 -12.28 1.90
C GLU A 139 -18.66 -10.77 1.78
N PRO A 140 -19.29 -9.93 2.60
CA PRO A 140 -19.00 -8.50 2.64
C PRO A 140 -17.61 -8.26 3.24
N TRP A 141 -16.93 -7.21 2.76
CA TRP A 141 -15.72 -6.70 3.40
C TRP A 141 -15.97 -6.41 4.89
N ASN A 142 -15.00 -6.73 5.73
CA ASN A 142 -15.05 -6.42 7.16
C ASN A 142 -13.87 -5.52 7.57
N PRO A 143 -14.06 -4.63 8.55
CA PRO A 143 -13.06 -3.63 8.93
C PRO A 143 -11.94 -4.15 9.83
N SER A 144 -11.88 -5.42 10.17
CA SER A 144 -11.01 -5.93 11.25
C SER A 144 -9.53 -5.56 11.11
N GLN A 145 -8.99 -5.57 9.89
CA GLN A 145 -7.61 -5.11 9.65
C GLN A 145 -7.51 -3.58 9.63
N ALA A 146 -8.47 -2.91 9.01
CA ALA A 146 -8.51 -1.45 9.01
C ALA A 146 -8.62 -0.88 10.43
N GLU A 147 -9.44 -1.48 11.29
CA GLU A 147 -9.55 -1.10 12.70
C GLU A 147 -8.21 -1.15 13.42
N LYS A 148 -7.40 -2.20 13.21
CA LYS A 148 -6.09 -2.32 13.84
C LYS A 148 -5.16 -1.16 13.50
N ILE A 149 -5.01 -0.84 12.21
CA ILE A 149 -4.08 0.20 11.77
C ILE A 149 -4.55 1.60 12.18
N PHE A 150 -5.85 1.87 12.11
CA PHE A 150 -6.43 3.13 12.57
C PHE A 150 -6.32 3.29 14.10
N ALA A 151 -6.63 2.22 14.85
CA ALA A 151 -6.55 2.23 16.32
C ALA A 151 -5.11 2.46 16.79
N LEU A 152 -4.13 1.73 16.25
CA LEU A 152 -2.72 1.92 16.60
C LEU A 152 -2.23 3.32 16.22
N THR A 153 -2.62 3.85 15.06
CA THR A 153 -2.26 5.21 14.65
C THR A 153 -2.78 6.24 15.63
N LYS A 154 -4.04 6.12 16.07
CA LYS A 154 -4.65 6.99 17.07
C LYS A 154 -4.00 6.85 18.44
N GLU A 155 -3.72 5.62 18.90
CA GLU A 155 -3.02 5.34 20.15
C GLU A 155 -1.64 5.99 20.17
N TYR A 156 -0.95 5.97 19.04
CA TYR A 156 0.36 6.60 18.87
C TYR A 156 0.31 8.14 18.81
N GLY A 157 -0.88 8.73 18.80
CA GLY A 157 -1.08 10.18 18.69
C GLY A 157 -0.86 10.74 17.31
N ALA A 158 -1.00 9.91 16.27
CA ALA A 158 -0.91 10.29 14.85
C ALA A 158 -2.29 10.21 14.18
N THR A 159 -2.35 10.58 12.91
CA THR A 159 -3.58 10.61 12.10
C THR A 159 -3.35 9.99 10.73
N ILE A 160 -4.30 9.20 10.25
CA ILE A 160 -4.44 8.87 8.84
C ILE A 160 -5.28 9.99 8.22
N ASP A 161 -4.63 10.87 7.45
CA ASP A 161 -5.29 12.06 6.89
C ASP A 161 -6.19 11.72 5.70
N ALA A 162 -5.82 10.70 4.93
CA ALA A 162 -6.61 10.21 3.83
C ALA A 162 -6.52 8.69 3.71
N VAL A 163 -7.55 8.08 3.15
CA VAL A 163 -7.60 6.64 2.93
C VAL A 163 -8.27 6.34 1.59
N GLU A 164 -7.71 5.41 0.84
CA GLU A 164 -8.33 4.77 -0.31
C GLU A 164 -8.73 3.34 0.04
N PHE A 165 -9.77 2.80 -0.58
CA PHE A 165 -10.17 1.44 -0.28
C PHE A 165 -9.09 0.45 -0.72
N THR A 166 -8.74 0.44 -2.00
CA THR A 166 -7.70 -0.43 -2.55
C THR A 166 -6.94 0.25 -3.68
N ASN A 167 -5.70 -0.18 -3.89
CA ASN A 167 -4.90 0.23 -5.04
C ASN A 167 -5.33 -0.56 -6.29
N GLU A 168 -5.49 0.12 -7.43
CA GLU A 168 -5.72 -0.44 -8.76
C GLU A 168 -6.82 -1.51 -8.82
N PRO A 169 -8.05 -1.22 -8.34
CA PRO A 169 -9.11 -2.21 -8.25
C PRO A 169 -9.55 -2.80 -9.60
N ASN A 170 -9.20 -2.16 -10.71
CA ASN A 170 -9.44 -2.66 -12.06
C ASN A 170 -8.42 -3.71 -12.54
N MET A 171 -7.40 -4.04 -11.74
CA MET A 171 -6.38 -5.06 -12.03
C MET A 171 -6.64 -6.32 -11.20
N LEU A 172 -7.82 -6.94 -11.36
CA LEU A 172 -8.33 -8.02 -10.50
C LEU A 172 -7.35 -9.18 -10.32
N ASP A 173 -6.65 -9.58 -11.39
CA ASP A 173 -5.75 -10.74 -11.39
C ASP A 173 -4.47 -10.54 -10.55
N ILE A 174 -4.04 -9.29 -10.33
CA ILE A 174 -2.78 -8.99 -9.64
C ILE A 174 -2.97 -8.27 -8.31
N THR A 175 -4.11 -7.64 -8.09
CA THR A 175 -4.39 -6.86 -6.87
C THR A 175 -4.44 -7.75 -5.63
N GLY A 176 -4.81 -9.03 -5.77
CA GLY A 176 -4.87 -10.01 -4.68
C GLY A 176 -6.22 -10.07 -4.00
N PHE A 177 -7.26 -9.63 -4.65
CA PHE A 177 -8.64 -9.79 -4.21
C PHE A 177 -9.01 -11.27 -3.97
N PRO A 178 -10.07 -11.54 -3.20
CA PRO A 178 -10.58 -12.90 -3.05
C PRO A 178 -10.86 -13.57 -4.41
N PRO A 179 -10.59 -14.88 -4.57
CA PRO A 179 -10.92 -15.59 -5.80
C PRO A 179 -12.38 -15.42 -6.22
N GLY A 180 -12.62 -15.07 -7.49
CA GLY A 180 -13.96 -14.81 -8.02
C GLY A 180 -14.55 -13.43 -7.68
N TYR A 181 -13.72 -12.52 -7.20
CA TYR A 181 -14.14 -11.14 -6.91
C TYR A 181 -14.51 -10.41 -8.19
N THR A 182 -15.64 -9.70 -8.18
CA THR A 182 -16.20 -8.99 -9.34
C THR A 182 -16.31 -7.49 -9.07
N ALA A 183 -16.64 -6.71 -10.12
CA ALA A 183 -16.91 -5.29 -9.97
C ALA A 183 -18.08 -5.01 -9.02
N GLU A 184 -19.12 -5.88 -9.01
CA GLU A 184 -20.26 -5.75 -8.10
C GLU A 184 -19.85 -6.00 -6.65
N ASN A 185 -18.93 -6.96 -6.41
CA ASN A 185 -18.36 -7.17 -5.07
C ASN A 185 -17.58 -5.93 -4.63
N TYR A 186 -16.77 -5.34 -5.54
CA TYR A 186 -16.02 -4.13 -5.24
C TYR A 186 -16.95 -2.97 -4.85
N VAL A 187 -17.99 -2.69 -5.61
CA VAL A 187 -18.97 -1.62 -5.29
C VAL A 187 -19.62 -1.84 -3.93
N ARG A 188 -20.06 -3.09 -3.64
CA ARG A 188 -20.62 -3.45 -2.32
C ARG A 188 -19.63 -3.12 -1.19
N ASP A 189 -18.39 -3.52 -1.35
CA ASP A 189 -17.38 -3.46 -0.31
C ASP A 189 -16.80 -2.04 -0.15
N GLU A 190 -16.66 -1.28 -1.24
CA GLU A 190 -16.30 0.13 -1.19
C GLU A 190 -17.37 0.96 -0.47
N ASP A 191 -18.66 0.66 -0.69
CA ASP A 191 -19.78 1.29 0.03
C ASP A 191 -19.73 0.99 1.53
N LEU A 192 -19.38 -0.23 1.93
CA LEU A 192 -19.20 -0.62 3.33
C LEU A 192 -18.00 0.11 3.94
N PHE A 193 -16.88 0.13 3.25
CA PHE A 193 -15.69 0.86 3.65
C PHE A 193 -15.96 2.36 3.84
N HIS A 194 -16.64 3.02 2.89
CA HIS A 194 -17.00 4.43 2.98
C HIS A 194 -17.86 4.73 4.20
N ARG A 195 -18.86 3.89 4.48
CA ARG A 195 -19.70 4.03 5.69
C ARG A 195 -18.86 3.89 6.95
N TRP A 196 -18.03 2.84 7.01
CA TRP A 196 -17.18 2.59 8.16
C TRP A 196 -16.24 3.75 8.46
N VAL A 197 -15.59 4.32 7.44
CA VAL A 197 -14.70 5.48 7.60
C VAL A 197 -15.47 6.70 8.10
N ARG A 198 -16.62 7.02 7.50
CA ARG A 198 -17.42 8.19 7.88
C ARG A 198 -17.93 8.09 9.31
N ASP A 199 -18.34 6.90 9.73
CA ASP A 199 -18.90 6.68 11.06
C ASP A 199 -17.85 6.69 12.17
N ASN A 200 -16.64 6.19 11.90
CA ASN A 200 -15.60 6.00 12.91
C ASN A 200 -14.46 7.05 12.84
N TYR A 201 -14.17 7.59 11.65
CA TYR A 201 -13.06 8.50 11.37
C TYR A 201 -13.50 9.67 10.46
N PRO A 202 -14.48 10.49 10.86
CA PRO A 202 -15.06 11.54 10.01
C PRO A 202 -14.09 12.64 9.57
N GLY A 203 -12.91 12.72 10.22
CA GLY A 203 -11.84 13.64 9.83
C GLY A 203 -10.90 13.11 8.75
N THR A 204 -10.99 11.82 8.40
CA THR A 204 -10.17 11.20 7.35
C THR A 204 -10.82 11.42 5.98
N LEU A 205 -10.06 11.93 5.02
CA LEU A 205 -10.52 12.06 3.63
C LEU A 205 -10.61 10.66 2.99
N ILE A 206 -11.69 10.41 2.25
CA ILE A 206 -11.80 9.22 1.41
C ILE A 206 -11.42 9.62 0.00
N VAL A 207 -10.51 8.89 -0.62
CA VAL A 207 -10.04 9.09 -1.99
C VAL A 207 -10.19 7.81 -2.81
N GLY A 208 -10.39 7.95 -4.10
CA GLY A 208 -10.53 6.81 -5.01
C GLY A 208 -11.75 6.93 -5.92
N PRO A 209 -12.02 5.87 -6.70
CA PRO A 209 -11.19 4.68 -6.87
C PRO A 209 -9.85 4.99 -7.56
N CYS A 210 -8.78 4.35 -7.09
CA CYS A 210 -7.42 4.59 -7.57
C CYS A 210 -7.08 3.62 -8.72
N ASN A 211 -7.83 3.69 -9.81
CA ASN A 211 -7.66 2.84 -10.98
C ASN A 211 -6.37 3.16 -11.73
N THR A 212 -5.71 2.12 -12.28
CA THR A 212 -4.67 2.32 -13.28
C THR A 212 -5.26 2.73 -14.63
N GLY A 213 -4.46 3.40 -15.47
CA GLY A 213 -4.89 3.97 -16.74
C GLY A 213 -5.16 2.97 -17.88
N GLY A 214 -5.43 1.71 -17.58
CA GLY A 214 -5.83 0.70 -18.56
C GLY A 214 -7.34 0.77 -18.86
N SER A 215 -7.72 0.63 -20.11
CA SER A 215 -9.11 0.29 -20.46
C SER A 215 -9.38 -1.14 -19.99
N MET A 216 -10.43 -1.34 -19.22
CA MET A 216 -11.00 -2.67 -19.05
C MET A 216 -11.60 -3.16 -20.37
#